data_8da416823ac586a02c6753df2e07e8ec
#
_entry.id   8da416823ac586a02c6753df2e07e8ec
#
_cell.length_a   1.000
_cell.length_b   1.000
_cell.length_c   1.000
_cell.angle_alpha   90.00
_cell.angle_beta   90.00
_cell.angle_gamma   90.00
#
_symmetry.space_group_name_H-M   'P 1'
#
loop_
_entity.id
_entity.type
_entity.pdbx_description
1 polymer ?
#
loop_
_entity_poly.entity_id
_entity_poly.type
_entity_poly.pdbx_seq_one_letter_code
_entity_poly.pdbx_strand_id
1 'polypeptide(L)'
;TDAEESDNGRIISNVVMMGMGEPLANFDNVVTALHLMLDDHAYGLSRRRVTVSTSGIVPAMDRLRDECPVALAVSLHASNDALRDRLVPINQKYPLRELMRACQRYLERAPRDFVTFEYVMLDGVNDSEAQARELVALVRDTPCKFNLIPFNPFPNSGFMRSPAERIRRFASI
;
A
#
# COMPACT_ATOMS: atom_id res chain seq x y z
N THR A 1 3.14 -2.52 31.06
CA THR A 1 3.40 -1.88 29.75
C THR A 1 2.20 -1.03 29.46
N ASP A 2 2.36 0.26 29.74
CA ASP A 2 1.34 1.29 29.63
C ASP A 2 0.96 1.48 28.16
N ALA A 3 -0.18 0.91 27.77
CA ALA A 3 -0.87 1.38 26.59
C ALA A 3 -1.48 2.73 26.98
N GLU A 4 -0.88 3.83 26.53
CA GLU A 4 -1.46 5.15 26.66
C GLU A 4 -2.89 5.10 26.17
N GLU A 5 -3.82 5.57 27.00
CA GLU A 5 -5.23 5.72 26.66
C GLU A 5 -5.34 6.57 25.40
N SER A 6 -5.49 5.90 24.27
CA SER A 6 -5.79 6.58 23.02
C SER A 6 -7.17 7.19 23.13
N ASP A 7 -7.28 8.41 22.65
CA ASP A 7 -8.46 9.24 22.45
C ASP A 7 -9.79 8.45 22.50
N ASN A 8 -10.60 8.62 23.56
CA ASN A 8 -11.84 7.90 23.88
C ASN A 8 -11.73 6.52 24.57
N GLY A 9 -10.63 6.15 25.23
CA GLY A 9 -10.53 4.87 25.96
C GLY A 9 -10.51 3.63 25.07
N ARG A 10 -10.25 3.75 23.77
CA ARG A 10 -10.15 2.65 22.82
C ARG A 10 -8.73 2.06 22.85
N ILE A 11 -8.66 0.74 23.12
CA ILE A 11 -7.39 0.00 23.12
C ILE A 11 -6.77 -0.07 21.71
N ILE A 12 -7.62 -0.16 20.66
CA ILE A 12 -7.19 -0.23 19.25
C ILE A 12 -7.58 1.08 18.56
N SER A 13 -6.59 1.81 18.06
CA SER A 13 -6.79 3.08 17.36
C SER A 13 -6.71 2.99 15.84
N ASN A 14 -5.97 2.04 15.30
CA ASN A 14 -5.79 1.84 13.87
C ASN A 14 -5.80 0.35 13.52
N VAL A 15 -6.31 0.03 12.34
CA VAL A 15 -6.26 -1.32 11.78
C VAL A 15 -5.66 -1.25 10.38
N VAL A 16 -4.71 -2.14 10.10
CA VAL A 16 -4.11 -2.29 8.78
C VAL A 16 -4.27 -3.74 8.32
N MET A 17 -4.91 -3.94 7.17
CA MET A 17 -4.99 -5.23 6.51
C MET A 17 -3.76 -5.41 5.63
N MET A 18 -2.64 -5.74 6.29
CA MET A 18 -1.32 -5.90 5.68
C MET A 18 -0.71 -7.25 6.11
N GLY A 19 0.28 -7.74 5.36
CA GLY A 19 0.97 -8.99 5.68
C GLY A 19 0.80 -10.03 4.58
N MET A 20 0.53 -11.28 4.95
CA MET A 20 0.39 -12.39 3.99
C MET A 20 -0.99 -12.40 3.33
N GLY A 21 -0.99 -12.65 2.03
CA GLY A 21 -2.21 -12.72 1.22
C GLY A 21 -2.62 -11.38 0.60
N GLU A 22 -3.69 -11.44 -0.19
CA GLU A 22 -4.26 -10.28 -0.91
C GLU A 22 -5.69 -10.05 -0.40
N PRO A 23 -5.93 -9.00 0.38
CA PRO A 23 -7.28 -8.75 0.94
C PRO A 23 -8.35 -8.63 -0.14
N LEU A 24 -8.05 -8.00 -1.26
CA LEU A 24 -9.04 -7.79 -2.33
C LEU A 24 -9.36 -9.06 -3.13
N ALA A 25 -8.59 -10.15 -2.97
CA ALA A 25 -8.98 -11.47 -3.47
C ALA A 25 -10.08 -12.14 -2.61
N ASN A 26 -10.26 -11.67 -1.36
CA ASN A 26 -11.32 -12.11 -0.44
C ASN A 26 -12.31 -10.97 -0.18
N PHE A 27 -12.72 -10.28 -1.23
CA PHE A 27 -13.37 -8.98 -1.22
C PHE A 27 -14.58 -8.90 -0.28
N ASP A 28 -15.54 -9.80 -0.44
CA ASP A 28 -16.82 -9.71 0.27
C ASP A 28 -16.65 -9.90 1.79
N ASN A 29 -15.77 -10.81 2.22
CA ASN A 29 -15.44 -10.97 3.64
C ASN A 29 -14.67 -9.76 4.19
N VAL A 30 -13.76 -9.20 3.40
CA VAL A 30 -13.01 -7.99 3.80
C VAL A 30 -13.96 -6.82 3.97
N VAL A 31 -14.87 -6.57 3.04
CA VAL A 31 -15.85 -5.47 3.13
C VAL A 31 -16.77 -5.67 4.33
N THR A 32 -17.23 -6.90 4.60
CA THR A 32 -18.01 -7.22 5.79
C THR A 32 -17.25 -6.87 7.08
N ALA A 33 -15.98 -7.24 7.16
CA ALA A 33 -15.12 -6.91 8.29
C ALA A 33 -14.90 -5.38 8.43
N LEU A 34 -14.72 -4.68 7.29
CA LEU A 34 -14.61 -3.22 7.28
C LEU A 34 -15.86 -2.55 7.84
N HIS A 35 -17.05 -3.01 7.42
CA HIS A 35 -18.32 -2.47 7.95
C HIS A 35 -18.41 -2.62 9.48
N LEU A 36 -18.03 -3.79 10.03
CA LEU A 36 -18.00 -4.00 11.48
C LEU A 36 -17.00 -3.08 12.19
N MET A 37 -15.82 -2.84 11.59
CA MET A 37 -14.81 -1.94 12.15
C MET A 37 -15.27 -0.48 12.16
N LEU A 38 -16.08 -0.09 11.18
CA LEU A 38 -16.56 1.28 11.01
C LEU A 38 -17.88 1.56 11.72
N ASP A 39 -18.64 0.52 12.09
CA ASP A 39 -19.93 0.63 12.74
C ASP A 39 -19.78 1.26 14.15
N ASP A 40 -20.51 2.34 14.39
CA ASP A 40 -20.49 3.06 15.68
C ASP A 40 -21.00 2.22 16.84
N HIS A 41 -21.85 1.23 16.59
CA HIS A 41 -22.34 0.28 17.61
C HIS A 41 -21.39 -0.91 17.85
N ALA A 42 -20.31 -1.05 17.02
CA ALA A 42 -19.30 -2.07 17.17
C ALA A 42 -17.95 -1.44 17.56
N TYR A 43 -17.02 -1.31 16.59
CA TYR A 43 -15.68 -0.77 16.87
C TYR A 43 -15.60 0.76 16.69
N GLY A 44 -16.47 1.35 15.88
CA GLY A 44 -16.58 2.79 15.62
C GLY A 44 -15.28 3.44 15.14
N LEU A 45 -14.44 2.74 14.37
CA LEU A 45 -13.22 3.30 13.83
C LEU A 45 -13.57 4.26 12.67
N SER A 46 -12.84 5.36 12.56
CA SER A 46 -12.97 6.20 11.38
C SER A 46 -12.35 5.54 10.15
N ARG A 47 -12.89 5.81 8.96
CA ARG A 47 -12.37 5.30 7.68
C ARG A 47 -10.88 5.64 7.45
N ARG A 48 -10.39 6.73 8.03
CA ARG A 48 -8.98 7.14 7.99
C ARG A 48 -8.06 6.25 8.83
N ARG A 49 -8.60 5.56 9.82
CA ARG A 49 -7.85 4.70 10.75
C ARG A 49 -7.85 3.23 10.33
N VAL A 50 -8.57 2.89 9.27
CA VAL A 50 -8.56 1.54 8.68
C VAL A 50 -7.89 1.62 7.32
N THR A 51 -6.88 0.79 7.10
CA THR A 51 -6.10 0.75 5.85
C THR A 51 -6.20 -0.63 5.22
N VAL A 52 -6.59 -0.69 3.97
CA VAL A 52 -6.49 -1.90 3.14
C VAL A 52 -5.25 -1.80 2.26
N SER A 53 -4.40 -2.82 2.31
CA SER A 53 -3.26 -2.96 1.39
C SER A 53 -3.61 -3.92 0.27
N THR A 54 -3.16 -3.61 -0.95
CA THR A 54 -3.38 -4.47 -2.12
C THR A 54 -2.16 -4.49 -3.03
N SER A 55 -1.96 -5.60 -3.71
CA SER A 55 -1.00 -5.71 -4.81
C SER A 55 -1.48 -5.04 -6.11
N GLY A 56 -2.74 -4.59 -6.17
CA GLY A 56 -3.30 -3.85 -7.29
C GLY A 56 -4.28 -4.65 -8.15
N ILE A 57 -5.26 -5.31 -7.54
CA ILE A 57 -6.40 -5.89 -8.25
C ILE A 57 -7.35 -4.76 -8.63
N VAL A 58 -7.10 -4.12 -9.79
CA VAL A 58 -7.76 -2.88 -10.21
C VAL A 58 -9.30 -2.93 -10.13
N PRO A 59 -10.01 -3.96 -10.64
CA PRO A 59 -11.48 -3.99 -10.52
C PRO A 59 -11.96 -4.04 -9.06
N ALA A 60 -11.22 -4.71 -8.18
CA ALA A 60 -11.58 -4.79 -6.77
C ALA A 60 -11.26 -3.48 -6.03
N MET A 61 -10.24 -2.72 -6.46
CA MET A 61 -9.99 -1.36 -5.97
C MET A 61 -11.15 -0.43 -6.32
N ASP A 62 -11.66 -0.49 -7.55
CA ASP A 62 -12.82 0.31 -7.97
C ASP A 62 -14.07 -0.07 -7.16
N ARG A 63 -14.32 -1.36 -6.90
CA ARG A 63 -15.40 -1.82 -6.02
C ARG A 63 -15.21 -1.29 -4.58
N LEU A 64 -14.01 -1.37 -4.01
CA LEU A 64 -13.74 -0.87 -2.65
C LEU A 64 -13.99 0.63 -2.53
N ARG A 65 -13.60 1.41 -3.55
CA ARG A 65 -13.91 2.84 -3.64
C ARG A 65 -15.41 3.10 -3.53
N ASP A 66 -16.22 2.29 -4.20
CA ASP A 66 -17.66 2.52 -4.30
C ASP A 66 -18.43 1.98 -3.09
N GLU A 67 -18.03 0.82 -2.57
CA GLU A 67 -18.74 0.11 -1.50
C GLU A 67 -18.31 0.54 -0.09
N CYS A 68 -16.99 0.65 0.16
CA CYS A 68 -16.46 0.95 1.48
C CYS A 68 -15.09 1.65 1.42
N PRO A 69 -15.00 2.91 0.97
CA PRO A 69 -13.71 3.60 0.84
C PRO A 69 -13.06 3.81 2.21
N VAL A 70 -11.91 3.22 2.41
CA VAL A 70 -11.01 3.36 3.57
C VAL A 70 -9.64 3.84 3.10
N ALA A 71 -8.68 4.05 4.00
CA ALA A 71 -7.32 4.39 3.60
C ALA A 71 -6.72 3.25 2.74
N LEU A 72 -6.04 3.62 1.66
CA LEU A 72 -5.46 2.67 0.69
C LEU A 72 -3.94 2.65 0.79
N ALA A 73 -3.38 1.44 0.85
CA ALA A 73 -1.98 1.16 0.61
C ALA A 73 -1.83 0.26 -0.62
N VAL A 74 -0.80 0.48 -1.42
CA VAL A 74 -0.53 -0.31 -2.63
C VAL A 74 0.90 -0.82 -2.61
N SER A 75 1.06 -2.13 -2.72
CA SER A 75 2.35 -2.79 -2.89
C SER A 75 2.89 -2.52 -4.30
N LEU A 76 3.73 -1.47 -4.41
CA LEU A 76 4.25 -1.00 -5.69
C LEU A 76 5.53 -1.72 -6.09
N HIS A 77 6.57 -1.65 -5.27
CA HIS A 77 7.85 -2.35 -5.27
C HIS A 77 8.73 -2.19 -6.53
N ALA A 78 8.26 -1.51 -7.57
CA ALA A 78 9.01 -1.26 -8.79
C ALA A 78 8.63 0.09 -9.43
N SER A 79 9.55 0.64 -10.21
CA SER A 79 9.39 1.91 -10.93
C SER A 79 8.89 1.74 -12.37
N ASN A 80 8.94 0.51 -12.90
CA ASN A 80 8.54 0.18 -14.27
C ASN A 80 7.89 -1.20 -14.35
N ASP A 81 7.15 -1.46 -15.44
CA ASP A 81 6.40 -2.70 -15.62
C ASP A 81 7.29 -3.93 -15.69
N ALA A 82 8.44 -3.86 -16.40
CA ALA A 82 9.33 -5.00 -16.57
C ALA A 82 9.86 -5.54 -15.22
N LEU A 83 10.19 -4.65 -14.29
CA LEU A 83 10.60 -5.04 -12.96
C LEU A 83 9.40 -5.48 -12.12
N ARG A 84 8.26 -4.76 -12.23
CA ARG A 84 7.07 -5.09 -11.46
C ARG A 84 6.47 -6.44 -11.84
N ASP A 85 6.53 -6.84 -13.11
CA ASP A 85 6.08 -8.17 -13.56
C ASP A 85 6.83 -9.32 -12.86
N ARG A 86 8.08 -9.08 -12.48
CA ARG A 86 8.92 -10.05 -11.76
C ARG A 86 8.65 -10.03 -10.24
N LEU A 87 8.45 -8.86 -9.64
CA LEU A 87 8.29 -8.71 -8.20
C LEU A 87 6.83 -8.85 -7.75
N VAL A 88 5.89 -8.41 -8.58
CA VAL A 88 4.45 -8.37 -8.30
C VAL A 88 3.69 -8.84 -9.54
N PRO A 89 3.58 -10.15 -9.80
CA PRO A 89 3.11 -10.72 -11.07
C PRO A 89 1.72 -10.29 -11.53
N ILE A 90 0.86 -9.81 -10.63
CA ILE A 90 -0.46 -9.24 -10.99
C ILE A 90 -0.33 -8.04 -11.94
N ASN A 91 0.86 -7.42 -12.02
CA ASN A 91 1.16 -6.33 -12.95
C ASN A 91 0.95 -6.71 -14.41
N GLN A 92 1.22 -7.98 -14.77
CA GLN A 92 0.97 -8.49 -16.14
C GLN A 92 -0.52 -8.32 -16.54
N LYS A 93 -1.43 -8.39 -15.57
CA LYS A 93 -2.86 -8.19 -15.79
C LYS A 93 -3.27 -6.72 -15.66
N TYR A 94 -2.67 -6.00 -14.71
CA TYR A 94 -2.95 -4.59 -14.42
C TYR A 94 -1.65 -3.80 -14.37
N PRO A 95 -1.14 -3.33 -15.54
CA PRO A 95 0.12 -2.59 -15.64
C PRO A 95 0.10 -1.30 -14.82
N LEU A 96 1.28 -0.75 -14.52
CA LEU A 96 1.44 0.46 -13.71
C LEU A 96 0.55 1.61 -14.16
N ARG A 97 0.39 1.81 -15.47
CA ARG A 97 -0.50 2.86 -16.00
C ARG A 97 -1.95 2.68 -15.56
N GLU A 98 -2.47 1.45 -15.56
CA GLU A 98 -3.81 1.13 -15.08
C GLU A 98 -3.90 1.29 -13.56
N LEU A 99 -2.90 0.80 -12.84
CA LEU A 99 -2.83 0.92 -11.39
C LEU A 99 -2.84 2.38 -10.94
N MET A 100 -2.02 3.25 -11.56
CA MET A 100 -2.00 4.69 -11.22
C MET A 100 -3.36 5.35 -11.48
N ARG A 101 -4.01 5.04 -12.60
CA ARG A 101 -5.38 5.53 -12.88
C ARG A 101 -6.40 5.03 -11.85
N ALA A 102 -6.27 3.78 -11.40
CA ALA A 102 -7.13 3.25 -10.33
C ALA A 102 -6.90 3.98 -9.01
N CYS A 103 -5.64 4.28 -8.65
CA CYS A 103 -5.31 5.10 -7.48
C CYS A 103 -5.92 6.51 -7.57
N GLN A 104 -5.84 7.16 -8.72
CA GLN A 104 -6.45 8.48 -8.94
C GLN A 104 -7.97 8.44 -8.77
N ARG A 105 -8.66 7.47 -9.38
CA ARG A 105 -10.11 7.27 -9.19
C ARG A 105 -10.47 6.96 -7.74
N TYR A 106 -9.63 6.17 -7.05
CA TYR A 106 -9.86 5.85 -5.64
C TYR A 106 -9.83 7.09 -4.76
N LEU A 107 -8.90 8.02 -5.03
CA LEU A 107 -8.76 9.27 -4.27
C LEU A 107 -9.99 10.18 -4.33
N GLU A 108 -10.84 10.06 -5.35
CA GLU A 108 -12.08 10.83 -5.45
C GLU A 108 -13.05 10.57 -4.27
N ARG A 109 -12.97 9.39 -3.64
CA ARG A 109 -13.82 8.99 -2.50
C ARG A 109 -13.03 8.56 -1.26
N ALA A 110 -11.71 8.55 -1.33
CA ALA A 110 -10.86 8.13 -0.23
C ALA A 110 -10.99 9.06 0.98
N PRO A 111 -10.93 8.53 2.21
CA PRO A 111 -10.97 9.34 3.42
C PRO A 111 -9.67 10.13 3.67
N ARG A 112 -8.61 9.82 2.92
CA ARG A 112 -7.33 10.55 2.87
C ARG A 112 -7.10 11.08 1.47
N ASP A 113 -6.42 12.20 1.38
CA ASP A 113 -6.05 12.87 0.14
C ASP A 113 -4.77 12.29 -0.53
N PHE A 114 -4.32 11.13 -0.09
CA PHE A 114 -3.17 10.42 -0.63
C PHE A 114 -3.30 8.90 -0.53
N VAL A 115 -2.63 8.19 -1.43
CA VAL A 115 -2.37 6.75 -1.36
C VAL A 115 -1.01 6.49 -0.71
N THR A 116 -0.87 5.44 0.08
CA THR A 116 0.43 4.98 0.56
C THR A 116 0.99 3.94 -0.40
N PHE A 117 2.17 4.17 -0.97
CA PHE A 117 2.89 3.16 -1.72
C PHE A 117 3.91 2.46 -0.85
N GLU A 118 3.74 1.14 -0.71
CA GLU A 118 4.69 0.27 -0.05
C GLU A 118 5.79 -0.12 -1.06
N TYR A 119 7.05 0.12 -0.70
CA TYR A 119 8.18 -0.12 -1.57
C TYR A 119 9.29 -0.83 -0.80
N VAL A 120 9.42 -2.15 -1.00
CA VAL A 120 10.49 -2.94 -0.41
C VAL A 120 11.81 -2.63 -1.09
N MET A 121 12.86 -2.36 -0.33
CA MET A 121 14.18 -1.97 -0.82
C MET A 121 15.09 -3.18 -0.96
N LEU A 122 15.33 -3.60 -2.21
CA LEU A 122 16.10 -4.77 -2.61
C LEU A 122 17.43 -4.35 -3.24
N ASP A 123 18.54 -4.76 -2.62
CA ASP A 123 19.89 -4.38 -3.04
C ASP A 123 20.19 -4.75 -4.50
N GLY A 124 20.59 -3.76 -5.29
CA GLY A 124 20.91 -3.91 -6.71
C GLY A 124 19.74 -4.28 -7.62
N VAL A 125 18.50 -4.26 -7.12
CA VAL A 125 17.31 -4.66 -7.88
C VAL A 125 16.39 -3.47 -8.17
N ASN A 126 15.97 -2.75 -7.13
CA ASN A 126 15.00 -1.64 -7.24
C ASN A 126 15.43 -0.38 -6.49
N ASP A 127 16.67 -0.28 -6.08
CA ASP A 127 17.17 0.71 -5.13
C ASP A 127 18.13 1.76 -5.71
N SER A 128 18.20 1.87 -7.05
CA SER A 128 19.04 2.86 -7.72
C SER A 128 18.40 4.25 -7.75
N GLU A 129 19.23 5.30 -7.81
CA GLU A 129 18.74 6.67 -7.98
C GLU A 129 17.95 6.88 -9.28
N ALA A 130 18.28 6.16 -10.35
CA ALA A 130 17.51 6.20 -11.58
C ALA A 130 16.08 5.73 -11.37
N GLN A 131 15.91 4.61 -10.64
CA GLN A 131 14.60 4.09 -10.29
C GLN A 131 13.82 5.02 -9.34
N ALA A 132 14.51 5.73 -8.44
CA ALA A 132 13.85 6.76 -7.63
C ALA A 132 13.27 7.88 -8.51
N ARG A 133 14.04 8.36 -9.51
CA ARG A 133 13.53 9.37 -10.46
C ARG A 133 12.40 8.85 -11.35
N GLU A 134 12.46 7.57 -11.76
CA GLU A 134 11.34 6.90 -12.47
C GLU A 134 10.08 6.89 -11.60
N LEU A 135 10.20 6.58 -10.29
CA LEU A 135 9.07 6.61 -9.35
C LEU A 135 8.47 8.01 -9.22
N VAL A 136 9.30 9.04 -9.06
CA VAL A 136 8.82 10.43 -9.00
C VAL A 136 8.05 10.79 -10.28
N ALA A 137 8.54 10.38 -11.44
CA ALA A 137 7.84 10.60 -12.71
C ALA A 137 6.52 9.81 -12.80
N LEU A 138 6.52 8.55 -12.34
CA LEU A 138 5.35 7.66 -12.35
C LEU A 138 4.19 8.22 -11.51
N VAL A 139 4.49 8.77 -10.33
CA VAL A 139 3.45 9.21 -9.37
C VAL A 139 3.13 10.70 -9.46
N ARG A 140 3.69 11.43 -10.44
CA ARG A 140 3.57 12.90 -10.56
C ARG A 140 2.15 13.42 -10.36
N ASP A 141 1.16 12.72 -10.92
CA ASP A 141 -0.24 13.14 -10.91
C ASP A 141 -1.08 12.38 -9.87
N THR A 142 -0.43 11.65 -8.95
CA THR A 142 -1.09 10.85 -7.93
C THR A 142 -0.58 11.27 -6.55
N PRO A 143 -1.36 12.03 -5.76
CA PRO A 143 -0.99 12.34 -4.38
C PRO A 143 -0.69 11.08 -3.59
N CYS A 144 0.52 10.98 -3.05
CA CYS A 144 0.97 9.75 -2.41
C CYS A 144 2.02 9.98 -1.32
N LYS A 145 2.22 8.95 -0.51
CA LYS A 145 3.37 8.79 0.38
C LYS A 145 4.03 7.47 0.10
N PHE A 146 5.35 7.42 0.19
CA PHE A 146 6.12 6.19 0.10
C PHE A 146 6.49 5.69 1.50
N ASN A 147 6.28 4.41 1.73
CA ASN A 147 6.86 3.67 2.84
C ASN A 147 8.00 2.81 2.27
N LEU A 148 9.24 3.23 2.49
CA LEU A 148 10.43 2.49 2.06
C LEU A 148 10.75 1.43 3.10
N ILE A 149 10.57 0.15 2.75
CA ILE A 149 10.68 -0.98 3.65
C ILE A 149 12.04 -1.66 3.43
N PRO A 150 12.98 -1.59 4.38
CA PRO A 150 14.20 -2.37 4.31
C PRO A 150 13.86 -3.88 4.27
N PHE A 151 14.33 -4.57 3.23
CA PHE A 151 14.05 -5.99 3.08
C PHE A 151 14.62 -6.82 4.23
N ASN A 152 13.85 -7.76 4.75
CA ASN A 152 14.31 -8.75 5.71
C ASN A 152 14.56 -10.08 4.96
N PRO A 153 15.83 -10.47 4.70
CA PRO A 153 16.15 -11.70 4.00
C PRO A 153 15.59 -12.93 4.73
N PHE A 154 15.06 -13.86 3.98
CA PHE A 154 14.62 -15.16 4.45
C PHE A 154 15.20 -16.28 3.56
N PRO A 155 15.29 -17.53 4.02
CA PRO A 155 15.84 -18.62 3.23
C PRO A 155 15.20 -18.73 1.85
N ASN A 156 16.04 -18.85 0.82
CA ASN A 156 15.64 -18.97 -0.60
C ASN A 156 14.94 -17.74 -1.20
N SER A 157 14.95 -16.58 -0.55
CA SER A 157 14.37 -15.35 -1.12
C SER A 157 15.08 -14.87 -2.39
N GLY A 158 16.39 -15.16 -2.52
CA GLY A 158 17.21 -14.70 -3.65
C GLY A 158 17.50 -13.20 -3.66
N PHE A 159 17.08 -12.46 -2.64
CA PHE A 159 17.26 -11.01 -2.51
C PHE A 159 18.03 -10.63 -1.26
N MET A 160 18.65 -9.46 -1.31
CA MET A 160 19.39 -8.88 -0.19
C MET A 160 18.79 -7.52 0.19
N ARG A 161 19.00 -7.13 1.44
CA ARG A 161 18.60 -5.82 1.95
C ARG A 161 19.49 -4.73 1.35
N SER A 162 18.89 -3.65 0.87
CA SER A 162 19.63 -2.45 0.47
C SER A 162 20.40 -1.84 1.65
N PRO A 163 21.64 -1.39 1.43
CA PRO A 163 22.39 -0.65 2.45
C PRO A 163 21.65 0.60 2.92
N ALA A 164 21.73 0.93 4.20
CA ALA A 164 21.02 2.07 4.79
C ALA A 164 21.36 3.41 4.10
N GLU A 165 22.61 3.58 3.64
CA GLU A 165 23.01 4.76 2.89
C GLU A 165 22.28 4.88 1.55
N ARG A 166 22.12 3.76 0.83
CA ARG A 166 21.40 3.73 -0.44
C ARG A 166 19.92 4.05 -0.25
N ILE A 167 19.31 3.51 0.81
CA ILE A 167 17.92 3.84 1.17
C ILE A 167 17.77 5.34 1.45
N ARG A 168 18.73 5.95 2.20
CA ARG A 168 18.71 7.40 2.45
C ARG A 168 18.85 8.22 1.16
N ARG A 169 19.76 7.83 0.27
CA ARG A 169 19.92 8.50 -1.05
C ARG A 169 18.67 8.40 -1.88
N PHE A 170 18.08 7.20 -1.96
CA PHE A 170 16.82 6.96 -2.66
C PHE A 170 15.70 7.85 -2.12
N ALA A 171 15.57 7.95 -0.79
CA ALA A 171 14.56 8.76 -0.12
C ALA A 171 14.77 10.27 -0.27
N SER A 172 15.99 10.74 -0.64
CA SER A 172 16.29 12.15 -0.82
C SER A 172 15.97 12.71 -2.20
N ILE A 173 15.56 11.85 -3.14
CA ILE A 173 15.15 12.21 -4.49
C ILE A 173 13.66 12.47 -4.55
#